data_3fb878d78674552e866fe75a93ad32a3
#
_entry.id   3fb878d78674552e866fe75a93ad32a3
#
_cell.length_a   1.000
_cell.length_b   1.000
_cell.length_c   1.000
_cell.angle_alpha   90.00
_cell.angle_beta   90.00
_cell.angle_gamma   90.00
#
_symmetry.space_group_name_H-M   'P 1'
#
loop_
_entity.id
_entity.type
_entity.pdbx_description
1 polymer ?
#
loop_
_entity_poly.entity_id
_entity_poly.type
_entity_poly.pdbx_seq_one_letter_code
_entity_poly.pdbx_strand_id
1 'polypeptide(L)'
;MGVRKPKTIEQLMKLTKMEREPLQKLLDEMAWLGLIEYNWENLDGKNPNHEKRYILPLFVPGSAEFLNMRKSQIDAHPEVAAFFERMTMLPLEKITPMVPPGGAGIGMHVIPVEKAIETEQEAIGLEKISYWLHKYEGKYAKSMCSCRASRDKLGEGCGDDPDDWCIGVGDMADYLVETNKGHYVTYDEVMQILQKAEDNGFVHQITNIDGENKIFAICNCNVNVCNALRTSQLFNTPNMSRSAYVARVEPENCVACGRCVEYCPAGAVKLGQKLCTKDGPITYPRQELPDAVKWGPDKWAIDYRDKNRINCYDTGTAPCKTACPAYVPVQGYVKMAAEGRYICLLYTSPSPRDAHESR
;
A
#
# COMPACT_ATOMS: atom_id res chain seq x y z
N MET A 1 -17.29 2.31 -21.28
CA MET A 1 -15.85 2.55 -21.38
C MET A 1 -15.45 3.93 -21.96
N GLY A 2 -16.31 4.91 -22.07
CA GLY A 2 -16.00 6.25 -22.58
C GLY A 2 -15.84 7.35 -21.52
N VAL A 3 -16.02 7.03 -20.28
CA VAL A 3 -16.21 8.01 -19.18
C VAL A 3 -14.93 8.70 -18.73
N ARG A 4 -13.76 8.09 -18.95
CA ARG A 4 -12.47 8.60 -18.47
C ARG A 4 -11.62 9.32 -19.54
N LYS A 5 -12.19 9.74 -20.64
CA LYS A 5 -11.42 10.55 -21.61
C LYS A 5 -11.38 12.00 -21.13
N PRO A 6 -10.17 12.58 -20.94
CA PRO A 6 -10.02 13.98 -20.57
C PRO A 6 -10.71 14.89 -21.58
N LYS A 7 -11.36 15.95 -21.10
CA LYS A 7 -12.12 16.90 -21.94
C LYS A 7 -11.76 18.33 -21.57
N THR A 8 -11.61 19.17 -22.58
CA THR A 8 -11.48 20.62 -22.38
C THR A 8 -12.84 21.21 -21.99
N ILE A 9 -12.85 22.43 -21.47
CA ILE A 9 -14.08 23.14 -21.11
C ILE A 9 -14.99 23.31 -22.32
N GLU A 10 -14.46 23.58 -23.52
CA GLU A 10 -15.24 23.71 -24.76
C GLU A 10 -15.95 22.42 -25.11
N GLN A 11 -15.28 21.28 -24.94
CA GLN A 11 -15.89 19.98 -25.17
C GLN A 11 -17.01 19.69 -24.16
N LEU A 12 -16.82 20.11 -22.91
CA LEU A 12 -17.81 19.97 -21.86
C LEU A 12 -19.01 20.91 -22.09
N MET A 13 -18.79 22.15 -22.52
CA MET A 13 -19.87 23.08 -22.91
C MET A 13 -20.78 22.48 -24.01
N LYS A 14 -20.17 21.85 -25.02
CA LYS A 14 -20.94 21.17 -26.09
C LYS A 14 -21.77 20.01 -25.57
N LEU A 15 -21.29 19.29 -24.56
CA LEU A 15 -21.96 18.12 -23.98
C LEU A 15 -23.06 18.54 -23.00
N THR A 16 -22.78 19.50 -22.15
CA THR A 16 -23.70 19.93 -21.07
C THR A 16 -24.68 20.99 -21.53
N LYS A 17 -24.37 21.68 -22.64
CA LYS A 17 -25.08 22.88 -23.14
C LYS A 17 -25.09 24.03 -22.13
N MET A 18 -24.12 24.05 -21.23
CA MET A 18 -23.95 25.13 -20.26
C MET A 18 -23.05 26.22 -20.85
N GLU A 19 -23.27 27.46 -20.45
CA GLU A 19 -22.37 28.57 -20.68
C GLU A 19 -21.05 28.40 -19.95
N ARG A 20 -20.00 29.06 -20.41
CA ARG A 20 -18.61 28.87 -19.91
C ARG A 20 -18.49 29.20 -18.41
N GLU A 21 -18.98 30.34 -17.98
CA GLU A 21 -18.84 30.81 -16.60
C GLU A 21 -19.50 29.88 -15.57
N PRO A 22 -20.78 29.51 -15.69
CA PRO A 22 -21.40 28.59 -14.76
C PRO A 22 -20.79 27.20 -14.80
N LEU A 23 -20.35 26.73 -15.98
CA LEU A 23 -19.68 25.44 -16.10
C LEU A 23 -18.30 25.47 -15.40
N GLN A 24 -17.51 26.53 -15.60
CA GLN A 24 -16.20 26.67 -14.96
C GLN A 24 -16.37 26.67 -13.44
N LYS A 25 -17.31 27.44 -12.90
CA LYS A 25 -17.59 27.47 -11.47
C LYS A 25 -17.96 26.09 -10.92
N LEU A 26 -18.79 25.35 -11.64
CA LEU A 26 -19.17 23.99 -11.25
C LEU A 26 -17.95 23.04 -11.28
N LEU A 27 -17.12 23.12 -12.30
CA LEU A 27 -15.91 22.28 -12.40
C LEU A 27 -14.90 22.59 -11.30
N ASP A 28 -14.72 23.86 -10.95
CA ASP A 28 -13.83 24.28 -9.86
C ASP A 28 -14.35 23.78 -8.50
N GLU A 29 -15.68 23.86 -8.28
CA GLU A 29 -16.30 23.32 -7.07
C GLU A 29 -16.17 21.78 -6.99
N MET A 30 -16.40 21.07 -8.09
CA MET A 30 -16.23 19.62 -8.15
C MET A 30 -14.77 19.21 -7.93
N ALA A 31 -13.81 19.95 -8.48
CA ALA A 31 -12.39 19.71 -8.27
C ALA A 31 -11.98 20.00 -6.82
N TRP A 32 -12.50 21.09 -6.25
CA TRP A 32 -12.32 21.41 -4.84
C TRP A 32 -12.80 20.31 -3.93
N LEU A 33 -13.97 19.74 -4.21
CA LEU A 33 -14.51 18.61 -3.47
C LEU A 33 -13.75 17.29 -3.70
N GLY A 34 -13.00 17.15 -4.80
CA GLY A 34 -12.30 15.93 -5.17
C GLY A 34 -13.14 14.96 -6.02
N LEU A 35 -14.23 15.44 -6.60
CA LEU A 35 -15.12 14.65 -7.47
C LEU A 35 -14.63 14.60 -8.91
N ILE A 36 -13.80 15.54 -9.32
CA ILE A 36 -13.18 15.60 -10.62
C ILE A 36 -11.70 15.97 -10.46
N GLU A 37 -10.87 15.44 -11.33
CA GLU A 37 -9.47 15.84 -11.46
C GLU A 37 -9.22 16.51 -12.80
N TYR A 38 -8.09 17.17 -12.95
CA TYR A 38 -7.66 17.74 -14.22
C TYR A 38 -6.14 17.70 -14.36
N ASN A 39 -5.69 17.73 -15.59
CA ASN A 39 -4.30 17.83 -15.97
C ASN A 39 -4.15 18.71 -17.24
N TRP A 40 -2.92 19.00 -17.60
CA TRP A 40 -2.59 19.76 -18.81
C TRP A 40 -1.89 18.91 -19.87
N GLU A 41 -1.98 17.61 -19.77
CA GLU A 41 -1.27 16.68 -20.63
C GLU A 41 -1.67 16.78 -22.08
N ASN A 42 -0.68 16.57 -22.96
CA ASN A 42 -0.86 16.51 -24.40
C ASN A 42 -0.33 15.20 -25.00
N LEU A 43 -0.50 14.08 -24.30
CA LEU A 43 0.00 12.77 -24.72
C LEU A 43 -0.63 12.28 -26.04
N ASP A 44 -1.86 12.69 -26.30
CA ASP A 44 -2.60 12.33 -27.51
C ASP A 44 -2.55 13.40 -28.61
N GLY A 45 -1.70 14.43 -28.45
CA GLY A 45 -1.58 15.55 -29.38
C GLY A 45 -2.83 16.46 -29.46
N LYS A 46 -3.83 16.26 -28.60
CA LYS A 46 -5.11 16.99 -28.64
C LYS A 46 -5.19 18.14 -27.65
N ASN A 47 -4.10 18.47 -27.02
CA ASN A 47 -3.99 19.59 -26.08
C ASN A 47 -2.79 20.50 -26.38
N PRO A 48 -2.65 21.02 -27.62
CA PRO A 48 -1.49 21.82 -28.00
C PRO A 48 -1.40 23.15 -27.24
N ASN A 49 -2.52 23.63 -26.71
CA ASN A 49 -2.60 24.90 -25.99
C ASN A 49 -2.40 24.76 -24.48
N HIS A 50 -2.10 23.56 -23.97
CA HIS A 50 -1.97 23.27 -22.55
C HIS A 50 -3.16 23.75 -21.72
N GLU A 51 -4.38 23.50 -22.22
CA GLU A 51 -5.62 23.80 -21.50
C GLU A 51 -5.90 22.75 -20.42
N LYS A 52 -6.58 23.15 -19.35
CA LYS A 52 -7.07 22.19 -18.35
C LYS A 52 -7.99 21.17 -19.01
N ARG A 53 -7.70 19.90 -18.81
CA ARG A 53 -8.50 18.77 -19.27
C ARG A 53 -9.06 18.04 -18.06
N TYR A 54 -10.36 18.11 -17.93
CA TYR A 54 -11.11 17.52 -16.81
C TYR A 54 -11.39 16.04 -17.07
N ILE A 55 -11.23 15.24 -16.04
CA ILE A 55 -11.44 13.79 -16.09
C ILE A 55 -12.10 13.33 -14.79
N LEU A 56 -13.00 12.34 -14.90
CA LEU A 56 -13.47 11.62 -13.72
C LEU A 56 -12.34 10.75 -13.17
N PRO A 57 -11.89 10.94 -11.94
CA PRO A 57 -10.89 10.10 -11.33
C PRO A 57 -11.39 8.66 -11.20
N LEU A 58 -10.49 7.73 -10.99
CA LEU A 58 -10.86 6.43 -10.46
C LEU A 58 -11.47 6.63 -9.07
N PHE A 59 -12.22 5.63 -8.60
CA PHE A 59 -12.71 5.69 -7.24
C PHE A 59 -11.56 5.52 -6.24
N VAL A 60 -10.67 4.54 -6.48
CA VAL A 60 -9.47 4.22 -5.68
C VAL A 60 -8.36 3.72 -6.61
N PRO A 61 -7.17 4.30 -6.58
CA PRO A 61 -6.84 5.62 -6.03
C PRO A 61 -7.46 6.75 -6.86
N GLY A 62 -8.01 7.77 -6.20
CA GLY A 62 -8.64 8.89 -6.88
C GLY A 62 -9.66 9.64 -6.04
N SER A 63 -10.95 9.68 -6.45
CA SER A 63 -11.96 10.49 -5.77
C SER A 63 -12.13 10.16 -4.28
N ALA A 64 -11.99 8.90 -3.90
CA ALA A 64 -12.10 8.49 -2.51
C ALA A 64 -10.99 9.11 -1.65
N GLU A 65 -9.76 9.17 -2.17
CA GLU A 65 -8.64 9.84 -1.51
C GLU A 65 -8.84 11.35 -1.50
N PHE A 66 -9.18 11.96 -2.64
CA PHE A 66 -9.31 13.42 -2.74
C PHE A 66 -10.37 14.00 -1.80
N LEU A 67 -11.44 13.27 -1.53
CA LEU A 67 -12.46 13.64 -0.55
C LEU A 67 -11.90 13.70 0.88
N ASN A 68 -10.85 12.97 1.20
CA ASN A 68 -10.24 12.87 2.52
C ASN A 68 -8.90 13.63 2.65
N MET A 69 -8.53 14.45 1.67
CA MET A 69 -7.25 15.17 1.68
C MET A 69 -7.35 16.60 2.24
N ARG A 70 -8.46 16.97 2.85
CA ARG A 70 -8.62 18.26 3.55
C ARG A 70 -9.21 18.04 4.93
N LYS A 71 -8.47 18.47 5.95
CA LYS A 71 -8.89 18.36 7.34
C LYS A 71 -10.22 19.04 7.59
N SER A 72 -10.42 20.26 7.07
CA SER A 72 -11.68 21.00 7.22
C SER A 72 -12.90 20.26 6.67
N GLN A 73 -12.72 19.52 5.56
CA GLN A 73 -13.79 18.71 4.98
C GLN A 73 -14.13 17.50 5.85
N ILE A 74 -13.12 16.79 6.33
CA ILE A 74 -13.31 15.63 7.21
C ILE A 74 -13.91 16.06 8.56
N ASP A 75 -13.50 17.22 9.07
CA ASP A 75 -14.04 17.74 10.34
C ASP A 75 -15.50 18.17 10.21
N ALA A 76 -15.87 18.78 9.09
CA ALA A 76 -17.26 19.16 8.81
C ALA A 76 -18.14 17.95 8.43
N HIS A 77 -17.57 16.94 7.79
CA HIS A 77 -18.27 15.78 7.24
C HIS A 77 -17.54 14.46 7.60
N PRO A 78 -17.59 14.03 8.88
CA PRO A 78 -16.89 12.83 9.32
C PRO A 78 -17.40 11.55 8.65
N GLU A 79 -18.60 11.56 8.11
CA GLU A 79 -19.16 10.49 7.29
C GLU A 79 -18.34 10.19 6.03
N VAL A 80 -17.57 11.17 5.51
CA VAL A 80 -16.67 10.98 4.38
C VAL A 80 -15.55 10.01 4.74
N ALA A 81 -15.01 10.08 5.95
CA ALA A 81 -13.99 9.14 6.43
C ALA A 81 -14.56 7.72 6.54
N ALA A 82 -15.76 7.57 7.08
CA ALA A 82 -16.43 6.27 7.16
C ALA A 82 -16.76 5.71 5.77
N PHE A 83 -17.21 6.57 4.86
CA PHE A 83 -17.46 6.19 3.47
C PHE A 83 -16.18 5.70 2.80
N PHE A 84 -15.08 6.44 2.92
CA PHE A 84 -13.78 6.05 2.37
C PHE A 84 -13.36 4.67 2.87
N GLU A 85 -13.36 4.44 4.16
CA GLU A 85 -12.92 3.17 4.74
C GLU A 85 -13.82 2.00 4.31
N ARG A 86 -15.14 2.17 4.32
CA ARG A 86 -16.09 1.10 3.97
C ARG A 86 -16.17 0.84 2.47
N MET A 87 -16.27 1.90 1.68
CA MET A 87 -16.45 1.77 0.23
C MET A 87 -15.18 1.37 -0.50
N THR A 88 -13.99 1.72 0.03
CA THR A 88 -12.73 1.21 -0.52
C THR A 88 -12.57 -0.29 -0.28
N MET A 89 -12.99 -0.80 0.85
CA MET A 89 -12.85 -2.22 1.16
C MET A 89 -13.67 -3.11 0.23
N LEU A 90 -14.88 -2.71 -0.16
CA LEU A 90 -15.75 -3.51 -1.05
C LEU A 90 -15.13 -3.83 -2.41
N PRO A 91 -14.63 -2.85 -3.20
CA PRO A 91 -13.95 -3.17 -4.45
C PRO A 91 -12.62 -3.89 -4.24
N LEU A 92 -11.85 -3.54 -3.21
CA LEU A 92 -10.58 -4.20 -2.91
C LEU A 92 -10.79 -5.68 -2.59
N GLU A 93 -11.83 -6.01 -1.84
CA GLU A 93 -12.21 -7.39 -1.55
C GLU A 93 -12.43 -8.23 -2.81
N LYS A 94 -13.00 -7.64 -3.84
CA LYS A 94 -13.27 -8.34 -5.11
C LYS A 94 -12.06 -8.41 -6.03
N ILE A 95 -11.21 -7.39 -6.01
CA ILE A 95 -10.08 -7.25 -6.93
C ILE A 95 -8.86 -8.03 -6.45
N THR A 96 -8.59 -8.03 -5.16
CA THR A 96 -7.38 -8.66 -4.61
C THR A 96 -7.22 -10.15 -4.92
N PRO A 97 -8.28 -10.97 -4.98
CA PRO A 97 -8.16 -12.36 -5.43
C PRO A 97 -7.71 -12.51 -6.88
N MET A 98 -7.91 -11.47 -7.70
CA MET A 98 -7.55 -11.48 -9.13
C MET A 98 -6.12 -11.03 -9.39
N VAL A 99 -5.40 -10.56 -8.37
CA VAL A 99 -4.00 -10.12 -8.50
C VAL A 99 -3.12 -11.32 -8.76
N PRO A 100 -2.44 -11.40 -9.93
CA PRO A 100 -1.60 -12.55 -10.24
C PRO A 100 -0.42 -12.65 -9.27
N PRO A 101 0.07 -13.84 -8.97
CA PRO A 101 1.28 -14.01 -8.17
C PRO A 101 2.50 -13.45 -8.92
N GLY A 102 3.36 -12.77 -8.17
CA GLY A 102 4.57 -12.14 -8.74
C GLY A 102 4.29 -10.78 -9.41
N GLY A 103 5.33 -10.13 -9.89
CA GLY A 103 5.26 -8.85 -10.61
C GLY A 103 4.93 -7.62 -9.75
N ALA A 104 4.70 -6.51 -10.44
CA ALA A 104 4.28 -5.26 -9.83
C ALA A 104 2.86 -5.36 -9.26
N GLY A 105 2.54 -4.49 -8.30
CA GLY A 105 1.19 -4.36 -7.76
C GLY A 105 0.18 -3.85 -8.80
N ILE A 106 -1.08 -3.86 -8.43
CA ILE A 106 -2.17 -3.26 -9.21
C ILE A 106 -2.65 -1.99 -8.50
N GLY A 107 -2.56 -0.87 -9.17
CA GLY A 107 -2.87 0.46 -8.63
C GLY A 107 -1.70 1.10 -7.88
N MET A 108 -0.98 0.32 -7.10
CA MET A 108 0.18 0.75 -6.32
C MET A 108 1.33 -0.24 -6.47
N HIS A 109 2.55 0.27 -6.47
CA HIS A 109 3.79 -0.50 -6.55
C HIS A 109 4.70 -0.11 -5.39
N VAL A 110 5.19 -1.09 -4.64
CA VAL A 110 6.18 -0.85 -3.57
C VAL A 110 7.54 -0.64 -4.21
N ILE A 111 8.11 0.53 -3.99
CA ILE A 111 9.44 0.87 -4.42
C ILE A 111 10.40 0.76 -3.20
N PRO A 112 11.50 0.03 -3.31
CA PRO A 112 12.41 -0.13 -2.18
C PRO A 112 13.14 1.16 -1.84
N VAL A 113 13.65 1.24 -0.63
CA VAL A 113 14.61 2.27 -0.24
C VAL A 113 15.84 2.15 -1.15
N GLU A 114 16.17 3.19 -1.89
CA GLU A 114 17.14 3.12 -2.99
C GLU A 114 18.53 2.67 -2.52
N LYS A 115 18.98 3.15 -1.36
CA LYS A 115 20.25 2.74 -0.75
C LYS A 115 20.33 1.26 -0.33
N ALA A 116 19.18 0.55 -0.30
CA ALA A 116 19.10 -0.87 0.02
C ALA A 116 19.05 -1.77 -1.21
N ILE A 117 19.09 -1.19 -2.41
CA ILE A 117 19.11 -1.96 -3.66
C ILE A 117 20.53 -2.44 -3.93
N GLU A 118 20.75 -3.72 -3.75
CA GLU A 118 21.99 -4.40 -4.13
C GLU A 118 21.71 -5.27 -5.36
N THR A 119 22.21 -4.85 -6.51
CA THR A 119 22.10 -5.63 -7.73
C THR A 119 23.45 -5.66 -8.43
N GLU A 120 23.84 -6.82 -8.93
CA GLU A 120 24.98 -6.97 -9.83
C GLU A 120 24.72 -6.30 -11.20
N GLN A 121 23.44 -6.07 -11.51
CA GLN A 121 22.99 -5.36 -12.69
C GLN A 121 22.48 -3.98 -12.29
N GLU A 122 22.66 -3.00 -13.17
CA GLU A 122 22.11 -1.66 -12.95
C GLU A 122 20.58 -1.74 -12.77
N ALA A 123 20.10 -1.31 -11.61
CA ALA A 123 18.68 -1.34 -11.31
C ALA A 123 17.92 -0.49 -12.34
N ILE A 124 16.81 -1.01 -12.85
CA ILE A 124 15.94 -0.27 -13.75
C ILE A 124 15.55 1.05 -13.09
N GLY A 125 15.74 2.18 -13.81
CA GLY A 125 15.47 3.51 -13.25
C GLY A 125 14.06 3.65 -12.64
N LEU A 126 13.06 2.97 -13.23
CA LEU A 126 11.67 2.97 -12.74
C LEU A 126 11.51 2.44 -11.30
N GLU A 127 12.46 1.68 -10.80
CA GLU A 127 12.48 1.14 -9.44
C GLU A 127 13.27 2.04 -8.46
N LYS A 128 13.65 3.24 -8.90
CA LYS A 128 14.35 4.22 -8.07
C LYS A 128 13.49 5.45 -7.85
N ILE A 129 13.34 5.88 -6.60
CA ILE A 129 12.61 7.12 -6.28
C ILE A 129 13.32 8.32 -6.91
N SER A 130 14.66 8.34 -6.91
CA SER A 130 15.46 9.41 -7.51
C SER A 130 15.14 9.62 -9.00
N TYR A 131 14.92 8.54 -9.76
CA TYR A 131 14.50 8.63 -11.15
C TYR A 131 13.19 9.42 -11.30
N TRP A 132 12.20 9.11 -10.48
CA TRP A 132 10.89 9.78 -10.53
C TRP A 132 10.98 11.23 -10.11
N LEU A 133 11.77 11.53 -9.09
CA LEU A 133 11.98 12.91 -8.64
C LEU A 133 12.68 13.74 -9.71
N HIS A 134 13.70 13.24 -10.39
CA HIS A 134 14.34 13.96 -11.49
C HIS A 134 13.39 14.14 -12.68
N LYS A 135 12.57 13.14 -12.98
CA LYS A 135 11.60 13.21 -14.07
C LYS A 135 10.56 14.32 -13.87
N TYR A 136 10.16 14.56 -12.63
CA TYR A 136 9.18 15.60 -12.28
C TYR A 136 9.81 16.80 -11.58
N GLU A 137 11.08 17.06 -11.86
CA GLU A 137 11.84 18.12 -11.20
C GLU A 137 11.09 19.46 -11.17
N GLY A 138 11.06 20.08 -9.97
CA GLY A 138 10.37 21.34 -9.72
C GLY A 138 8.84 21.27 -9.60
N LYS A 139 8.23 20.07 -9.72
CA LYS A 139 6.78 19.87 -9.59
C LYS A 139 6.45 18.82 -8.54
N TYR A 140 6.58 19.20 -7.28
CA TYR A 140 6.22 18.37 -6.12
C TYR A 140 5.27 19.13 -5.20
N ALA A 141 4.28 18.41 -4.66
CA ALA A 141 3.43 18.92 -3.61
C ALA A 141 3.24 17.85 -2.52
N LYS A 142 3.43 18.23 -1.28
CA LYS A 142 3.05 17.39 -0.14
C LYS A 142 1.58 17.54 0.17
N SER A 143 0.97 16.48 0.64
CA SER A 143 -0.45 16.45 0.96
C SER A 143 -0.75 15.48 2.10
N MET A 144 -1.93 15.65 2.66
CA MET A 144 -2.45 14.79 3.71
C MET A 144 -2.68 13.36 3.20
N CYS A 145 -2.30 12.37 4.00
CA CYS A 145 -2.58 10.97 3.71
C CYS A 145 -4.02 10.62 4.05
N SER A 146 -4.84 10.35 3.04
CA SER A 146 -6.26 10.01 3.18
C SER A 146 -6.51 8.78 4.06
N CYS A 147 -5.66 7.76 3.93
CA CYS A 147 -5.76 6.55 4.76
C CYS A 147 -5.54 6.85 6.24
N ARG A 148 -4.54 7.71 6.59
CA ARG A 148 -4.32 8.11 7.97
C ARG A 148 -5.45 8.99 8.48
N ALA A 149 -5.82 10.01 7.71
CA ALA A 149 -6.84 10.97 8.08
C ALA A 149 -8.20 10.31 8.34
N SER A 150 -8.63 9.38 7.48
CA SER A 150 -9.91 8.69 7.66
C SER A 150 -9.90 7.77 8.88
N ARG A 151 -8.84 7.01 9.07
CA ARG A 151 -8.76 6.09 10.22
C ARG A 151 -8.60 6.83 11.54
N ASP A 152 -7.84 7.93 11.56
CA ASP A 152 -7.73 8.78 12.74
C ASP A 152 -9.10 9.36 13.12
N LYS A 153 -9.85 9.86 12.14
CA LYS A 153 -11.21 10.39 12.36
C LYS A 153 -12.18 9.33 12.89
N LEU A 154 -11.98 8.06 12.56
CA LEU A 154 -12.79 6.95 13.06
C LEU A 154 -12.31 6.41 14.43
N GLY A 155 -11.26 6.97 15.01
CA GLY A 155 -10.64 6.44 16.23
C GLY A 155 -9.89 5.12 16.04
N GLU A 156 -9.56 4.78 14.80
CA GLU A 156 -8.86 3.55 14.41
C GLU A 156 -7.45 3.84 13.86
N GLY A 157 -6.97 5.04 14.05
CA GLY A 157 -5.62 5.48 13.66
C GLY A 157 -4.52 4.82 14.48
N CYS A 158 -3.28 5.02 14.07
CA CYS A 158 -2.10 4.55 14.79
C CYS A 158 -1.31 5.68 15.48
N GLY A 159 -1.92 6.86 15.59
CA GLY A 159 -1.31 8.05 16.21
C GLY A 159 -0.34 8.81 15.31
N ASP A 160 -0.17 8.40 14.05
CA ASP A 160 0.60 9.16 13.09
C ASP A 160 -0.18 10.40 12.64
N ASP A 161 0.48 11.55 12.63
CA ASP A 161 -0.06 12.74 11.99
C ASP A 161 -0.38 12.41 10.50
N PRO A 162 -1.59 12.70 10.00
CA PRO A 162 -1.92 12.45 8.61
C PRO A 162 -1.21 13.38 7.61
N ASP A 163 -0.70 14.51 8.07
CA ASP A 163 -0.07 15.50 7.20
C ASP A 163 1.30 15.03 6.66
N ASP A 164 1.63 15.51 5.46
CA ASP A 164 2.96 15.45 4.85
C ASP A 164 3.46 14.08 4.36
N TRP A 165 2.62 13.06 4.27
CA TRP A 165 3.08 11.72 3.87
C TRP A 165 2.83 11.35 2.40
N CYS A 166 1.97 12.07 1.72
CA CYS A 166 1.71 11.87 0.31
C CYS A 166 2.37 12.99 -0.51
N ILE A 167 3.06 12.61 -1.59
CA ILE A 167 3.76 13.53 -2.47
C ILE A 167 3.13 13.39 -3.85
N GLY A 168 2.39 14.40 -4.27
CA GLY A 168 1.92 14.54 -5.65
C GLY A 168 3.06 15.03 -6.54
N VAL A 169 3.15 14.50 -7.76
CA VAL A 169 4.19 14.89 -8.73
C VAL A 169 3.58 15.34 -10.06
N GLY A 170 4.27 16.20 -10.77
CA GLY A 170 3.81 16.71 -12.07
C GLY A 170 2.48 17.47 -11.96
N ASP A 171 1.56 17.21 -12.88
CA ASP A 171 0.25 17.87 -12.91
C ASP A 171 -0.61 17.58 -11.66
N MET A 172 -0.36 16.45 -10.98
CA MET A 172 -1.03 16.18 -9.72
C MET A 172 -0.57 17.11 -8.60
N ALA A 173 0.69 17.54 -8.59
CA ALA A 173 1.16 18.56 -7.65
C ALA A 173 0.38 19.86 -7.81
N ASP A 174 0.21 20.32 -9.06
CA ASP A 174 -0.56 21.52 -9.37
C ASP A 174 -2.04 21.36 -8.95
N TYR A 175 -2.65 20.22 -9.27
CA TYR A 175 -4.03 19.91 -8.85
C TYR A 175 -4.22 19.97 -7.34
N LEU A 176 -3.32 19.34 -6.59
CA LEU A 176 -3.41 19.31 -5.12
C LEU A 176 -3.31 20.72 -4.51
N VAL A 177 -2.42 21.54 -5.03
CA VAL A 177 -2.24 22.91 -4.53
C VAL A 177 -3.40 23.80 -4.94
N GLU A 178 -3.80 23.81 -6.19
CA GLU A 178 -4.93 24.62 -6.67
C GLU A 178 -6.26 24.28 -6.01
N THR A 179 -6.43 23.02 -5.57
CA THR A 179 -7.64 22.56 -4.87
C THR A 179 -7.50 22.55 -3.35
N ASN A 180 -6.43 23.18 -2.80
CA ASN A 180 -6.16 23.32 -1.37
C ASN A 180 -6.10 21.96 -0.63
N LYS A 181 -5.51 20.96 -1.27
CA LYS A 181 -5.26 19.62 -0.73
C LYS A 181 -3.79 19.39 -0.40
N GLY A 182 -2.92 20.30 -0.78
CA GLY A 182 -1.48 20.19 -0.59
C GLY A 182 -0.75 21.52 -0.75
N HIS A 183 0.56 21.48 -0.57
CA HIS A 183 1.47 22.62 -0.69
C HIS A 183 2.67 22.23 -1.52
N TYR A 184 3.15 23.13 -2.39
CA TYR A 184 4.40 22.91 -3.09
C TYR A 184 5.56 22.72 -2.13
N VAL A 185 6.46 21.84 -2.50
CA VAL A 185 7.70 21.54 -1.75
C VAL A 185 8.87 21.47 -2.71
N THR A 186 10.06 21.73 -2.17
CA THR A 186 11.33 21.59 -2.85
C THR A 186 11.79 20.12 -2.87
N TYR A 187 12.78 19.83 -3.71
CA TYR A 187 13.43 18.52 -3.73
C TYR A 187 13.98 18.12 -2.35
N ASP A 188 14.64 19.07 -1.65
CA ASP A 188 15.22 18.80 -0.34
C ASP A 188 14.15 18.47 0.71
N GLU A 189 13.01 19.16 0.67
CA GLU A 189 11.87 18.84 1.55
C GLU A 189 11.29 17.46 1.24
N VAL A 190 11.17 17.08 -0.04
CA VAL A 190 10.78 15.72 -0.43
C VAL A 190 11.73 14.68 0.16
N MET A 191 13.05 14.91 0.03
CA MET A 191 14.06 14.00 0.60
C MET A 191 13.96 13.89 2.12
N GLN A 192 13.63 14.98 2.81
CA GLN A 192 13.39 14.96 4.27
C GLN A 192 12.14 14.12 4.61
N ILE A 193 11.06 14.25 3.84
CA ILE A 193 9.85 13.44 4.03
C ILE A 193 10.16 11.95 3.82
N LEU A 194 10.90 11.61 2.78
CA LEU A 194 11.30 10.23 2.50
C LEU A 194 12.17 9.67 3.62
N GLN A 195 13.18 10.42 4.08
CA GLN A 195 14.02 9.98 5.19
C GLN A 195 13.22 9.81 6.48
N LYS A 196 12.32 10.74 6.80
CA LYS A 196 11.41 10.62 7.95
C LYS A 196 10.54 9.36 7.83
N ALA A 197 10.08 9.02 6.62
CA ALA A 197 9.32 7.80 6.39
C ALA A 197 10.15 6.54 6.62
N GLU A 198 11.39 6.50 6.13
CA GLU A 198 12.34 5.40 6.36
C GLU A 198 12.62 5.21 7.86
N ASP A 199 12.86 6.29 8.59
CA ASP A 199 13.15 6.27 10.04
C ASP A 199 11.96 5.72 10.85
N ASN A 200 10.73 5.89 10.34
CA ASN A 200 9.51 5.34 10.93
C ASN A 200 9.12 3.94 10.39
N GLY A 201 9.91 3.37 9.47
CA GLY A 201 9.63 2.06 8.87
C GLY A 201 8.43 2.06 7.91
N PHE A 202 8.10 3.22 7.34
CA PHE A 202 7.00 3.32 6.37
C PHE A 202 7.44 2.81 5.00
N VAL A 203 6.47 2.33 4.24
CA VAL A 203 6.67 1.73 2.93
C VAL A 203 6.47 2.77 1.85
N HIS A 204 7.49 2.96 1.01
CA HIS A 204 7.37 3.79 -0.18
C HIS A 204 6.56 3.06 -1.24
N GLN A 205 5.58 3.74 -1.80
CA GLN A 205 4.77 3.24 -2.90
C GLN A 205 4.62 4.31 -3.97
N ILE A 206 4.62 3.88 -5.22
CA ILE A 206 4.27 4.74 -6.36
C ILE A 206 2.98 4.26 -6.99
N THR A 207 2.25 5.18 -7.62
CA THR A 207 1.07 4.82 -8.42
C THR A 207 1.50 4.18 -9.75
N ASN A 208 0.76 3.19 -10.24
CA ASN A 208 1.08 2.48 -11.50
C ASN A 208 -0.13 2.27 -12.40
N ILE A 209 -1.09 3.18 -12.36
CA ILE A 209 -2.34 3.08 -13.13
C ILE A 209 -2.39 3.95 -14.38
N ASP A 210 -1.46 4.88 -14.53
CA ASP A 210 -1.45 5.85 -15.63
C ASP A 210 -0.58 5.43 -16.82
N GLY A 211 -0.19 4.16 -16.85
CA GLY A 211 0.64 3.60 -17.91
C GLY A 211 2.12 3.52 -17.55
N GLU A 212 2.90 2.97 -18.48
CA GLU A 212 4.33 2.85 -18.34
C GLU A 212 4.98 4.25 -18.24
N ASN A 213 6.02 4.34 -17.46
CA ASN A 213 6.79 5.59 -17.30
C ASN A 213 6.01 6.80 -16.75
N LYS A 214 4.91 6.58 -16.04
CA LYS A 214 4.15 7.66 -15.44
C LYS A 214 3.66 7.29 -14.04
N ILE A 215 3.81 8.23 -13.12
CA ILE A 215 3.21 8.20 -11.79
C ILE A 215 2.57 9.56 -11.51
N PHE A 216 1.62 9.61 -10.61
CA PHE A 216 1.07 10.89 -10.12
C PHE A 216 1.35 11.12 -8.64
N ALA A 217 1.73 10.09 -7.89
CA ALA A 217 2.05 10.23 -6.48
C ALA A 217 3.11 9.23 -6.00
N ILE A 218 3.85 9.67 -4.99
CA ILE A 218 4.72 8.85 -4.13
C ILE A 218 4.11 8.88 -2.73
N CYS A 219 3.74 7.71 -2.22
CA CYS A 219 3.15 7.54 -0.91
C CYS A 219 4.15 6.97 0.09
N ASN A 220 4.07 7.40 1.34
CA ASN A 220 4.89 6.92 2.46
C ASN A 220 3.96 6.25 3.48
N CYS A 221 3.74 4.96 3.32
CA CYS A 221 2.60 4.26 3.88
C CYS A 221 2.90 3.54 5.18
N ASN A 222 2.12 3.84 6.22
CA ASN A 222 2.06 3.00 7.40
C ASN A 222 1.17 1.78 7.10
N VAL A 223 1.71 0.61 7.37
CA VAL A 223 1.08 -0.68 7.07
C VAL A 223 -0.19 -0.95 7.86
N ASN A 224 -0.33 -0.31 9.02
CA ASN A 224 -1.48 -0.50 9.90
C ASN A 224 -2.70 0.32 9.47
N VAL A 225 -2.52 1.31 8.59
CA VAL A 225 -3.61 2.19 8.14
C VAL A 225 -3.81 2.21 6.63
N CYS A 226 -2.77 1.91 5.84
CA CYS A 226 -2.84 1.98 4.38
C CYS A 226 -3.80 0.96 3.79
N ASN A 227 -4.79 1.41 3.03
CA ASN A 227 -5.78 0.54 2.41
C ASN A 227 -5.15 -0.46 1.42
N ALA A 228 -4.11 -0.08 0.68
CA ALA A 228 -3.43 -0.99 -0.24
C ALA A 228 -2.61 -2.06 0.49
N LEU A 229 -1.88 -1.69 1.55
CA LEU A 229 -1.00 -2.64 2.26
C LEU A 229 -1.75 -3.58 3.20
N ARG A 230 -2.92 -3.18 3.72
CA ARG A 230 -3.74 -4.02 4.60
C ARG A 230 -4.50 -5.13 3.88
N THR A 231 -4.66 -5.05 2.57
CA THR A 231 -5.52 -5.97 1.80
C THR A 231 -5.18 -7.43 2.00
N SER A 232 -3.90 -7.78 2.04
CA SER A 232 -3.47 -9.16 2.24
C SER A 232 -3.85 -9.72 3.62
N GLN A 233 -3.86 -8.88 4.63
CA GLN A 233 -4.25 -9.26 5.99
C GLN A 233 -5.77 -9.30 6.15
N LEU A 234 -6.46 -8.30 5.59
CA LEU A 234 -7.91 -8.18 5.70
C LEU A 234 -8.66 -9.28 4.93
N PHE A 235 -8.15 -9.65 3.75
CA PHE A 235 -8.87 -10.53 2.84
C PHE A 235 -8.19 -11.89 2.63
N ASN A 236 -7.06 -12.13 3.29
CA ASN A 236 -6.24 -13.34 3.11
C ASN A 236 -5.92 -13.61 1.63
N THR A 237 -5.53 -12.57 0.93
CA THR A 237 -5.21 -12.56 -0.50
C THR A 237 -3.78 -12.09 -0.74
N PRO A 238 -3.21 -12.27 -1.94
CA PRO A 238 -1.98 -11.58 -2.29
C PRO A 238 -2.10 -10.08 -2.11
N ASN A 239 -1.01 -9.43 -1.67
CA ASN A 239 -1.02 -7.98 -1.52
C ASN A 239 -1.16 -7.31 -2.90
N MET A 240 -2.02 -6.29 -3.00
CA MET A 240 -2.17 -5.48 -4.21
C MET A 240 -0.88 -4.72 -4.52
N SER A 241 -0.23 -4.22 -3.50
CA SER A 241 1.00 -3.44 -3.61
C SER A 241 2.20 -4.36 -3.41
N ARG A 242 3.05 -4.45 -4.41
CA ARG A 242 4.18 -5.38 -4.44
C ARG A 242 5.45 -4.69 -4.88
N SER A 243 6.58 -5.29 -4.51
CA SER A 243 7.92 -4.93 -5.01
C SER A 243 8.43 -5.98 -5.97
N ALA A 244 9.22 -5.58 -6.95
CA ALA A 244 10.02 -6.46 -7.78
C ALA A 244 11.23 -7.06 -7.03
N TYR A 245 11.54 -6.52 -5.86
CA TYR A 245 12.71 -6.92 -5.04
C TYR A 245 12.32 -7.85 -3.91
N VAL A 246 13.27 -8.66 -3.51
CA VAL A 246 13.17 -9.55 -2.34
C VAL A 246 14.21 -9.11 -1.31
N ALA A 247 13.74 -8.76 -0.11
CA ALA A 247 14.63 -8.39 0.98
C ALA A 247 15.43 -9.62 1.47
N ARG A 248 16.72 -9.43 1.68
CA ARG A 248 17.62 -10.41 2.27
C ARG A 248 18.25 -9.83 3.52
N VAL A 249 18.51 -10.68 4.49
CA VAL A 249 19.24 -10.33 5.70
C VAL A 249 20.65 -10.87 5.59
N GLU A 250 21.64 -10.02 5.83
CA GLU A 250 23.04 -10.44 5.95
C GLU A 250 23.28 -11.03 7.35
N PRO A 251 23.49 -12.36 7.46
CA PRO A 251 23.57 -13.00 8.79
C PRO A 251 24.74 -12.49 9.63
N GLU A 252 25.82 -12.05 8.99
CA GLU A 252 27.04 -11.58 9.68
C GLU A 252 26.81 -10.22 10.35
N ASN A 253 25.97 -9.36 9.76
CA ASN A 253 25.61 -8.05 10.29
C ASN A 253 24.36 -8.09 11.18
N CYS A 254 23.66 -9.21 11.22
CA CYS A 254 22.42 -9.35 11.95
C CYS A 254 22.66 -9.60 13.45
N VAL A 255 22.24 -8.67 14.29
CA VAL A 255 22.31 -8.79 15.76
C VAL A 255 21.03 -9.42 16.36
N ALA A 256 20.15 -9.94 15.54
CA ALA A 256 18.89 -10.60 15.94
C ALA A 256 17.99 -9.73 16.85
N CYS A 257 18.01 -8.40 16.69
CA CYS A 257 17.20 -7.49 17.51
C CYS A 257 15.69 -7.57 17.25
N GLY A 258 15.25 -8.25 16.19
CA GLY A 258 13.83 -8.41 15.82
C GLY A 258 13.17 -7.22 15.17
N ARG A 259 13.85 -6.09 15.05
CA ARG A 259 13.26 -4.84 14.53
C ARG A 259 12.67 -4.98 13.12
N CYS A 260 13.34 -5.71 12.23
CA CYS A 260 12.83 -6.00 10.89
C CYS A 260 11.57 -6.86 10.91
N VAL A 261 11.38 -7.70 11.94
CA VAL A 261 10.16 -8.51 12.10
C VAL A 261 8.99 -7.64 12.53
N GLU A 262 9.22 -6.69 13.43
CA GLU A 262 8.21 -5.74 13.90
C GLU A 262 7.74 -4.81 12.79
N TYR A 263 8.67 -4.35 11.96
CA TYR A 263 8.38 -3.40 10.88
C TYR A 263 7.90 -4.05 9.59
N CYS A 264 8.00 -5.37 9.42
CA CYS A 264 7.59 -6.01 8.17
C CYS A 264 6.05 -6.08 8.05
N PRO A 265 5.44 -5.33 7.14
CA PRO A 265 3.97 -5.28 7.01
C PRO A 265 3.36 -6.60 6.57
N ALA A 266 4.09 -7.36 5.78
CA ALA A 266 3.63 -8.63 5.26
C ALA A 266 3.92 -9.81 6.22
N GLY A 267 4.59 -9.56 7.38
CA GLY A 267 5.07 -10.61 8.26
C GLY A 267 6.01 -11.60 7.56
N ALA A 268 6.69 -11.14 6.49
CA ALA A 268 7.57 -11.97 5.67
C ALA A 268 8.91 -12.24 6.33
N VAL A 269 9.36 -11.32 7.17
CA VAL A 269 10.59 -11.46 7.94
C VAL A 269 10.27 -12.13 9.29
N LYS A 270 11.03 -13.13 9.63
CA LYS A 270 10.88 -13.87 10.90
C LYS A 270 12.24 -14.08 11.53
N LEU A 271 12.29 -14.00 12.85
CA LEU A 271 13.50 -14.39 13.56
C LEU A 271 13.75 -15.87 13.32
N GLY A 272 14.94 -16.19 12.82
CA GLY A 272 15.40 -17.56 12.72
C GLY A 272 15.64 -18.13 14.12
N GLN A 273 15.21 -19.36 14.35
CA GLN A 273 15.54 -20.09 15.57
C GLN A 273 16.87 -20.81 15.36
N LYS A 274 17.85 -20.53 16.24
CA LYS A 274 19.05 -21.33 16.38
C LYS A 274 18.86 -22.23 17.60
N LEU A 275 18.84 -23.53 17.38
CA LEU A 275 18.92 -24.46 18.50
C LEU A 275 20.39 -24.49 18.96
N CYS A 276 20.66 -24.03 20.17
CA CYS A 276 21.99 -24.12 20.77
C CYS A 276 22.09 -25.44 21.54
N THR A 277 23.05 -26.28 21.18
CA THR A 277 23.43 -27.46 21.95
C THR A 277 24.75 -27.21 22.66
N LYS A 278 25.19 -28.17 23.52
CA LYS A 278 26.51 -28.12 24.14
C LYS A 278 27.66 -28.08 23.14
N ASP A 279 27.40 -28.58 21.92
CA ASP A 279 28.38 -28.66 20.84
C ASP A 279 28.28 -27.47 19.84
N GLY A 280 27.46 -26.46 20.16
CA GLY A 280 27.27 -25.27 19.35
C GLY A 280 25.88 -25.16 18.72
N PRO A 281 25.64 -24.10 17.92
CA PRO A 281 24.34 -23.88 17.31
C PRO A 281 24.10 -24.87 16.15
N ILE A 282 22.95 -25.54 16.15
CA ILE A 282 22.50 -26.35 15.01
C ILE A 282 21.78 -25.45 14.03
N THR A 283 22.30 -25.35 12.81
CA THR A 283 21.65 -24.69 11.70
C THR A 283 20.93 -25.74 10.84
N TYR A 284 19.61 -25.67 10.76
CA TYR A 284 18.87 -26.53 9.85
C TYR A 284 18.95 -25.96 8.43
N PRO A 285 19.41 -26.75 7.44
CA PRO A 285 19.40 -26.31 6.05
C PRO A 285 17.96 -26.01 5.63
N ARG A 286 17.77 -24.94 4.90
CA ARG A 286 16.48 -24.61 4.29
C ARG A 286 16.18 -25.67 3.24
N GLN A 287 15.22 -26.53 3.51
CA GLN A 287 14.73 -27.44 2.49
C GLN A 287 13.74 -26.70 1.59
N GLU A 288 13.95 -26.81 0.29
CA GLU A 288 12.94 -26.39 -0.68
C GLU A 288 11.77 -27.37 -0.60
N LEU A 289 10.56 -26.82 -0.47
CA LEU A 289 9.37 -27.64 -0.55
C LEU A 289 9.22 -28.19 -1.97
N PRO A 290 8.84 -29.46 -2.13
CA PRO A 290 8.51 -30.03 -3.44
C PRO A 290 7.51 -29.14 -4.18
N ASP A 291 7.61 -29.05 -5.50
CA ASP A 291 6.72 -28.22 -6.32
C ASP A 291 5.23 -28.57 -6.11
N ALA A 292 4.94 -29.83 -5.78
CA ALA A 292 3.59 -30.27 -5.46
C ALA A 292 2.95 -29.57 -4.24
N VAL A 293 3.76 -29.02 -3.32
CA VAL A 293 3.28 -28.32 -2.12
C VAL A 293 3.58 -26.82 -2.12
N LYS A 294 4.25 -26.32 -3.16
CA LYS A 294 4.41 -24.88 -3.37
C LYS A 294 3.05 -24.26 -3.72
N TRP A 295 2.78 -23.12 -3.13
CA TRP A 295 1.62 -22.33 -3.52
C TRP A 295 1.83 -21.79 -4.94
N GLY A 296 0.81 -22.00 -5.78
CA GLY A 296 0.74 -21.47 -7.13
C GLY A 296 -0.69 -21.05 -7.48
N PRO A 297 -0.89 -20.35 -8.60
CA PRO A 297 -2.22 -19.90 -9.04
C PRO A 297 -3.22 -21.04 -9.21
N ASP A 298 -2.72 -22.22 -9.60
CA ASP A 298 -3.46 -23.47 -9.79
C ASP A 298 -3.96 -24.10 -8.49
N LYS A 299 -3.36 -23.72 -7.36
CA LYS A 299 -3.69 -24.25 -6.02
C LYS A 299 -4.49 -23.26 -5.17
N TRP A 300 -4.74 -22.10 -5.70
CA TRP A 300 -5.47 -21.08 -4.99
C TRP A 300 -6.98 -21.22 -5.21
N ALA A 301 -7.69 -21.62 -4.17
CA ALA A 301 -9.14 -21.61 -4.19
C ALA A 301 -9.65 -20.15 -4.15
N ILE A 302 -10.21 -19.68 -5.24
CA ILE A 302 -10.80 -18.34 -5.36
C ILE A 302 -11.92 -18.10 -4.32
N ASP A 303 -12.59 -19.18 -3.90
CA ASP A 303 -13.66 -19.17 -2.92
C ASP A 303 -13.18 -19.44 -1.47
N TYR A 304 -11.86 -19.53 -1.24
CA TYR A 304 -11.29 -19.78 0.10
C TYR A 304 -11.82 -18.80 1.14
N ARG A 305 -11.94 -17.54 0.77
CA ARG A 305 -12.44 -16.50 1.64
C ARG A 305 -13.92 -16.64 1.96
N ASP A 306 -14.74 -17.04 1.01
CA ASP A 306 -16.16 -17.23 1.21
C ASP A 306 -16.45 -18.42 2.13
N LYS A 307 -15.63 -19.46 2.04
CA LYS A 307 -15.68 -20.63 2.92
C LYS A 307 -15.18 -20.35 4.33
N ASN A 308 -14.27 -19.36 4.51
CA ASN A 308 -13.62 -19.04 5.76
C ASN A 308 -13.96 -17.63 6.27
N ARG A 309 -15.09 -17.10 5.87
CA ARG A 309 -15.50 -15.70 6.04
C ARG A 309 -15.56 -15.20 7.49
N ILE A 310 -15.76 -16.10 8.44
CA ILE A 310 -15.96 -15.76 9.87
C ILE A 310 -14.71 -15.11 10.49
N ASN A 311 -13.52 -15.36 9.93
CA ASN A 311 -12.25 -14.97 10.54
C ASN A 311 -11.34 -14.10 9.65
N CYS A 312 -11.76 -13.78 8.43
CA CYS A 312 -10.93 -13.02 7.51
C CYS A 312 -10.83 -11.52 7.84
N TYR A 313 -11.77 -11.00 8.64
CA TYR A 313 -11.87 -9.57 8.89
C TYR A 313 -11.10 -9.11 10.13
N ASP A 314 -10.91 -9.97 11.12
CA ASP A 314 -10.36 -9.55 12.40
C ASP A 314 -8.83 -9.69 12.50
N THR A 315 -8.22 -10.66 11.85
CA THR A 315 -6.81 -10.98 12.12
C THR A 315 -5.95 -11.28 10.90
N GLY A 316 -6.53 -11.54 9.72
CA GLY A 316 -5.79 -12.06 8.56
C GLY A 316 -5.04 -13.38 8.83
N THR A 317 -5.39 -14.07 9.90
CA THR A 317 -4.76 -15.34 10.34
C THR A 317 -5.65 -16.52 10.00
N ALA A 318 -5.04 -17.71 9.91
CA ALA A 318 -5.79 -18.92 9.63
C ALA A 318 -6.89 -19.15 10.68
N PRO A 319 -8.07 -19.65 10.25
CA PRO A 319 -9.18 -19.96 11.15
C PRO A 319 -8.81 -20.83 12.33
N CYS A 320 -7.90 -21.78 12.15
CA CYS A 320 -7.42 -22.65 13.21
C CYS A 320 -6.66 -21.89 14.32
N LYS A 321 -5.99 -20.77 14.00
CA LYS A 321 -5.35 -19.93 15.00
C LYS A 321 -6.37 -19.05 15.72
N THR A 322 -7.31 -18.49 15.00
CA THR A 322 -8.33 -17.58 15.57
C THR A 322 -9.35 -18.31 16.43
N ALA A 323 -9.73 -19.52 16.04
CA ALA A 323 -10.64 -20.35 16.82
C ALA A 323 -9.98 -21.04 18.05
N CYS A 324 -8.65 -20.98 18.15
CA CYS A 324 -7.94 -21.58 19.28
C CYS A 324 -7.93 -20.63 20.48
N PRO A 325 -8.50 -21.03 21.65
CA PRO A 325 -8.48 -20.20 22.85
C PRO A 325 -7.08 -19.82 23.34
N ALA A 326 -6.08 -20.63 23.02
CA ALA A 326 -4.67 -20.41 23.37
C ALA A 326 -3.86 -19.69 22.26
N TYR A 327 -4.50 -19.24 21.18
CA TYR A 327 -3.86 -18.62 20.02
C TYR A 327 -2.67 -19.42 19.46
N VAL A 328 -2.78 -20.70 19.53
CA VAL A 328 -1.71 -21.62 19.15
C VAL A 328 -1.44 -21.52 17.64
N PRO A 329 -0.18 -21.31 17.19
CA PRO A 329 0.14 -21.17 15.77
C PRO A 329 0.14 -22.52 15.03
N VAL A 330 -1.03 -23.14 14.91
CA VAL A 330 -1.23 -24.47 14.34
C VAL A 330 -0.55 -24.64 12.97
N GLN A 331 -0.62 -23.64 12.10
CA GLN A 331 0.08 -23.67 10.82
C GLN A 331 1.60 -23.78 10.97
N GLY A 332 2.15 -23.13 11.99
CA GLY A 332 3.59 -23.17 12.27
C GLY A 332 4.07 -24.60 12.57
N TYR A 333 3.36 -25.34 13.41
CA TYR A 333 3.82 -26.70 13.70
C TYR A 333 3.40 -27.75 12.69
N VAL A 334 2.29 -27.58 12.00
CA VAL A 334 1.99 -28.44 10.86
C VAL A 334 3.12 -28.31 9.81
N LYS A 335 3.60 -27.10 9.58
CA LYS A 335 4.74 -26.85 8.70
C LYS A 335 6.04 -27.46 9.25
N MET A 336 6.33 -27.26 10.54
CA MET A 336 7.52 -27.82 11.18
C MET A 336 7.48 -29.36 11.19
N ALA A 337 6.30 -29.96 11.41
CA ALA A 337 6.13 -31.40 11.32
C ALA A 337 6.35 -31.93 9.92
N ALA A 338 5.81 -31.23 8.91
CA ALA A 338 6.01 -31.58 7.49
C ALA A 338 7.48 -31.46 7.05
N GLU A 339 8.22 -30.54 7.66
CA GLU A 339 9.68 -30.36 7.44
C GLU A 339 10.54 -31.31 8.30
N GLY A 340 9.96 -32.19 9.10
CA GLY A 340 10.68 -33.09 10.00
C GLY A 340 11.39 -32.39 11.17
N ARG A 341 11.00 -31.16 11.49
CA ARG A 341 11.61 -30.31 12.54
C ARG A 341 10.96 -30.54 13.90
N TYR A 342 10.94 -31.77 14.36
CA TYR A 342 10.21 -32.19 15.57
C TYR A 342 10.75 -31.56 16.84
N ILE A 343 12.04 -31.30 16.94
CA ILE A 343 12.64 -30.65 18.11
C ILE A 343 12.17 -29.20 18.23
N CYS A 344 12.14 -28.47 17.11
CA CYS A 344 11.59 -27.11 17.09
C CYS A 344 10.12 -27.09 17.50
N LEU A 345 9.35 -28.12 17.16
CA LEU A 345 7.96 -28.30 17.50
C LEU A 345 7.74 -28.40 19.00
N LEU A 346 8.58 -29.19 19.68
CA LEU A 346 8.53 -29.37 21.13
C LEU A 346 8.79 -28.08 21.93
N TYR A 347 9.73 -27.23 21.42
CA TYR A 347 10.08 -25.99 22.10
C TYR A 347 9.18 -24.80 21.77
N THR A 348 8.42 -24.87 20.69
CA THR A 348 7.53 -23.76 20.25
C THR A 348 6.06 -24.02 20.53
N SER A 349 5.70 -25.24 20.93
CA SER A 349 4.33 -25.56 21.34
C SER A 349 4.20 -25.25 22.85
N PRO A 350 3.32 -24.32 23.25
CA PRO A 350 3.05 -24.12 24.66
C PRO A 350 2.51 -25.43 25.24
N SER A 351 3.24 -25.98 26.20
CA SER A 351 2.76 -27.17 26.94
C SER A 351 1.72 -26.73 27.97
N PRO A 352 0.81 -27.62 28.38
CA PRO A 352 -0.10 -27.33 29.49
C PRO A 352 0.62 -26.96 30.79
N ARG A 353 1.91 -27.29 30.93
CA ARG A 353 2.75 -26.92 32.08
C ARG A 353 3.17 -25.46 32.03
N ASP A 354 3.47 -24.90 30.83
CA ASP A 354 3.89 -23.51 30.68
C ASP A 354 2.77 -22.52 31.05
N ALA A 355 1.53 -22.93 30.93
CA ALA A 355 0.36 -22.15 31.36
C ALA A 355 0.19 -22.10 32.89
N HIS A 356 0.83 -22.97 33.64
CA HIS A 356 0.77 -23.00 35.11
C HIS A 356 1.91 -22.25 35.81
N GLU A 357 3.05 -22.07 35.13
CA GLU A 357 4.22 -21.37 35.70
C GLU A 357 4.17 -19.84 35.49
N SER A 358 3.23 -19.33 34.71
CA SER A 358 3.03 -17.90 34.45
C SER A 358 1.92 -17.24 35.27
N ARG A 359 1.48 -17.87 36.39
CA ARG A 359 0.54 -17.27 37.35
C ARG A 359 1.20 -16.96 38.68
#